data_008aef7304d9e3fc0109bd847564bfba
#
_entry.id   008aef7304d9e3fc0109bd847564bfba
#
_cell.length_a   1.000
_cell.length_b   1.000
_cell.length_c   1.000
_cell.angle_alpha   90.00
_cell.angle_beta   90.00
_cell.angle_gamma   90.00
#
_symmetry.space_group_name_H-M   'P 1'
#
loop_
_entity.id
_entity.type
_entity.pdbx_description
1 polymer ?
#
loop_
_entity_poly.entity_id
_entity_poly.type
_entity_poly.pdbx_seq_one_letter_code
_entity_poly.pdbx_strand_id
1 'polypeptide(L)'
;MPKSLINIKVVTNIVGGLIIISGALMSLAIPVSLYYKSDDLYAISLASIITLLSGLGLKLTTRNHKNDEVKKREGYLIVGLGWLAMTLFGTLPYVISGAIPDYTNAFFETISGLTTTGASILNDIESLPKGILFWRSMTQWIGGMGIIVLTIAILPLLGVGGMELFASESPGPTKDKIHPRIKETAKRLWFIYFSLTVLQCIMLMFAGMDFYDAINHSLTTMSTGGFSTKQASIAAFDSPIIEYIVIAFMFIAGTNFTLLYFGSKLKIRKFWENDEFKWYAAAVVILCASIVPVIYLGDFEKAFRDSLFQVVSILTTTGFATTDFTTWGSFVSFIFFLLLFTGASAGSTSGGMKIVRIVLLMKNGFLEFKRRLHPNAIVPVTLNNQAVSSKIIYNLLAFVFFYLFLFVTGSIALTFFGLEFKEALSAAATSIGNVGPGIGKLGPSGNFYKLPNAAKWILTVLMLMGRLELFTIAILFTPYFWKRN
;
A
#
# COMPACT_ATOMS: atom_id res chain seq x y z
N MET A 1 19.56 27.66 -26.38
CA MET A 1 18.36 27.69 -25.53
C MET A 1 18.72 27.14 -24.16
N PRO A 2 18.44 27.81 -23.06
CA PRO A 2 18.69 27.24 -21.72
C PRO A 2 17.91 25.95 -21.59
N LYS A 3 18.59 24.83 -21.27
CA LYS A 3 17.94 23.53 -21.02
C LYS A 3 16.90 23.74 -19.91
N SER A 4 15.64 23.45 -20.20
CA SER A 4 14.58 23.50 -19.20
C SER A 4 14.96 22.63 -18.00
N LEU A 5 14.69 23.12 -16.79
CA LEU A 5 14.99 22.43 -15.53
C LEU A 5 14.36 21.02 -15.46
N ILE A 6 13.24 20.85 -16.15
CA ILE A 6 12.41 19.65 -16.17
C ILE A 6 12.04 19.36 -17.62
N ASN A 7 12.26 18.14 -18.07
CA ASN A 7 11.81 17.67 -19.38
C ASN A 7 10.38 17.13 -19.28
N ILE A 8 9.39 18.01 -19.41
CA ILE A 8 7.97 17.64 -19.33
C ILE A 8 7.60 16.56 -20.36
N LYS A 9 8.25 16.55 -21.54
CA LYS A 9 7.94 15.56 -22.59
C LYS A 9 8.30 14.14 -22.18
N VAL A 10 9.39 13.93 -21.44
CA VAL A 10 9.75 12.63 -20.86
C VAL A 10 8.72 12.21 -19.82
N VAL A 11 8.32 13.13 -18.93
CA VAL A 11 7.28 12.87 -17.92
C VAL A 11 5.99 12.44 -18.60
N THR A 12 5.51 13.20 -19.58
CA THR A 12 4.29 12.90 -20.35
C THR A 12 4.37 11.56 -21.06
N ASN A 13 5.53 11.19 -21.63
CA ASN A 13 5.73 9.90 -22.31
C ASN A 13 5.57 8.72 -21.35
N ILE A 14 6.17 8.81 -20.15
CA ILE A 14 6.12 7.75 -19.15
C ILE A 14 4.70 7.66 -18.53
N VAL A 15 4.08 8.80 -18.20
CA VAL A 15 2.70 8.85 -17.70
C VAL A 15 1.74 8.26 -18.74
N GLY A 16 1.90 8.59 -20.03
CA GLY A 16 1.15 7.96 -21.11
C GLY A 16 1.30 6.45 -21.15
N GLY A 17 2.51 5.93 -20.87
CA GLY A 17 2.76 4.49 -20.72
C GLY A 17 2.01 3.86 -19.54
N LEU A 18 1.97 4.53 -18.39
CA LEU A 18 1.23 4.07 -17.21
C LEU A 18 -0.29 4.03 -17.46
N ILE A 19 -0.83 5.04 -18.15
CA ILE A 19 -2.24 5.09 -18.55
C ILE A 19 -2.57 3.93 -19.52
N ILE A 20 -1.70 3.61 -20.50
CA ILE A 20 -1.90 2.46 -21.40
C ILE A 20 -1.94 1.16 -20.59
N ILE A 21 -1.02 0.95 -19.66
CA ILE A 21 -1.00 -0.25 -18.81
C ILE A 21 -2.29 -0.33 -17.99
N SER A 22 -2.74 0.77 -17.38
CA SER A 22 -3.99 0.83 -16.62
C SER A 22 -5.19 0.47 -17.50
N GLY A 23 -5.30 1.02 -18.72
CA GLY A 23 -6.38 0.71 -19.67
C GLY A 23 -6.35 -0.74 -20.14
N ALA A 24 -5.16 -1.31 -20.38
CA ALA A 24 -5.01 -2.71 -20.75
C ALA A 24 -5.43 -3.66 -19.61
N LEU A 25 -5.07 -3.33 -18.36
CA LEU A 25 -5.50 -4.11 -17.19
C LEU A 25 -7.00 -3.93 -16.89
N MET A 26 -7.56 -2.72 -17.14
CA MET A 26 -9.00 -2.48 -17.06
C MET A 26 -9.78 -3.34 -18.05
N SER A 27 -9.26 -3.56 -19.26
CA SER A 27 -9.90 -4.41 -20.25
C SER A 27 -10.03 -5.89 -19.84
N LEU A 28 -9.26 -6.35 -18.82
CA LEU A 28 -9.42 -7.68 -18.24
C LEU A 28 -10.75 -7.86 -17.48
N ALA A 29 -11.45 -6.78 -17.15
CA ALA A 29 -12.79 -6.84 -16.59
C ALA A 29 -13.87 -7.12 -17.65
N ILE A 30 -13.59 -6.92 -18.93
CA ILE A 30 -14.53 -7.17 -20.04
C ILE A 30 -14.94 -8.67 -20.10
N PRO A 31 -13.99 -9.65 -20.12
CA PRO A 31 -14.37 -11.06 -20.07
C PRO A 31 -15.22 -11.44 -18.84
N VAL A 32 -14.96 -10.80 -17.69
CA VAL A 32 -15.74 -11.03 -16.46
C VAL A 32 -17.18 -10.56 -16.67
N SER A 33 -17.37 -9.32 -17.16
CA SER A 33 -18.70 -8.78 -17.44
C SER A 33 -19.46 -9.64 -18.46
N LEU A 34 -18.78 -10.13 -19.49
CA LEU A 34 -19.37 -11.03 -20.50
C LEU A 34 -19.81 -12.36 -19.91
N TYR A 35 -18.96 -12.99 -19.09
CA TYR A 35 -19.24 -14.30 -18.50
C TYR A 35 -20.44 -14.24 -17.53
N TYR A 36 -20.47 -13.20 -16.68
CA TYR A 36 -21.54 -13.02 -15.70
C TYR A 36 -22.75 -12.27 -16.25
N LYS A 37 -22.74 -11.88 -17.54
CA LYS A 37 -23.79 -11.07 -18.20
C LYS A 37 -24.16 -9.82 -17.41
N SER A 38 -23.14 -9.12 -16.88
CA SER A 38 -23.31 -7.92 -16.07
C SER A 38 -23.61 -6.70 -16.93
N ASP A 39 -24.41 -5.75 -16.43
CA ASP A 39 -24.83 -4.54 -17.14
C ASP A 39 -23.70 -3.51 -17.34
N ASP A 40 -22.51 -3.75 -16.80
CA ASP A 40 -21.34 -2.89 -16.82
C ASP A 40 -20.43 -3.06 -18.06
N LEU A 41 -20.74 -4.01 -18.94
CA LEU A 41 -19.93 -4.32 -20.13
C LEU A 41 -19.65 -3.08 -20.99
N TYR A 42 -20.67 -2.29 -21.27
CA TYR A 42 -20.54 -1.06 -22.06
C TYR A 42 -19.63 -0.05 -21.35
N ALA A 43 -19.87 0.17 -20.07
CA ALA A 43 -19.12 1.14 -19.27
C ALA A 43 -17.62 0.80 -19.18
N ILE A 44 -17.29 -0.46 -18.89
CA ILE A 44 -15.90 -0.92 -18.80
C ILE A 44 -15.21 -0.86 -20.17
N SER A 45 -15.90 -1.29 -21.23
CA SER A 45 -15.35 -1.24 -22.59
C SER A 45 -15.06 0.19 -23.03
N LEU A 46 -15.99 1.11 -22.82
CA LEU A 46 -15.83 2.52 -23.15
C LEU A 46 -14.72 3.17 -22.33
N ALA A 47 -14.69 2.94 -21.02
CA ALA A 47 -13.65 3.44 -20.13
C ALA A 47 -12.26 2.93 -20.54
N SER A 48 -12.15 1.64 -20.87
CA SER A 48 -10.89 1.03 -21.33
C SER A 48 -10.40 1.68 -22.63
N ILE A 49 -11.30 1.87 -23.60
CA ILE A 49 -10.96 2.50 -24.88
C ILE A 49 -10.51 3.95 -24.68
N ILE A 50 -11.23 4.74 -23.90
CA ILE A 50 -10.86 6.14 -23.59
C ILE A 50 -9.49 6.17 -22.94
N THR A 51 -9.23 5.30 -21.96
CA THR A 51 -7.96 5.23 -21.24
C THR A 51 -6.80 4.85 -22.18
N LEU A 52 -6.98 3.82 -23.00
CA LEU A 52 -5.97 3.37 -23.97
C LEU A 52 -5.67 4.45 -25.02
N LEU A 53 -6.69 5.06 -25.60
CA LEU A 53 -6.52 6.10 -26.63
C LEU A 53 -5.86 7.35 -26.05
N SER A 54 -6.24 7.77 -24.84
CA SER A 54 -5.61 8.90 -24.16
C SER A 54 -4.14 8.66 -23.88
N GLY A 55 -3.79 7.49 -23.34
CA GLY A 55 -2.40 7.10 -23.08
C GLY A 55 -1.58 6.98 -24.36
N LEU A 56 -2.16 6.42 -25.44
CA LEU A 56 -1.53 6.31 -26.74
C LEU A 56 -1.28 7.70 -27.35
N GLY A 57 -2.26 8.60 -27.28
CA GLY A 57 -2.12 9.99 -27.74
C GLY A 57 -0.96 10.71 -27.05
N LEU A 58 -0.88 10.63 -25.71
CA LEU A 58 0.24 11.21 -24.94
C LEU A 58 1.60 10.61 -25.36
N LYS A 59 1.64 9.31 -25.59
CA LYS A 59 2.89 8.62 -25.98
C LYS A 59 3.32 8.94 -27.42
N LEU A 60 2.38 9.05 -28.35
CA LEU A 60 2.66 9.41 -29.73
C LEU A 60 3.16 10.85 -29.87
N THR A 61 2.54 11.81 -29.17
CA THR A 61 2.96 13.22 -29.16
C THR A 61 4.35 13.44 -28.58
N THR A 62 4.83 12.50 -27.74
CA THR A 62 6.13 12.58 -27.06
C THR A 62 7.13 11.51 -27.52
N ARG A 63 6.86 10.83 -28.64
CA ARG A 63 7.63 9.68 -29.16
C ARG A 63 9.14 9.94 -29.30
N ASN A 64 9.53 11.15 -29.69
CA ASN A 64 10.93 11.51 -29.90
C ASN A 64 11.75 11.60 -28.59
N HIS A 65 11.08 11.60 -27.43
CA HIS A 65 11.70 11.75 -26.12
C HIS A 65 11.68 10.47 -25.28
N LYS A 66 11.35 9.32 -25.87
CA LYS A 66 11.22 8.03 -25.15
C LYS A 66 12.54 7.51 -24.56
N ASN A 67 13.68 7.91 -25.11
CA ASN A 67 15.02 7.45 -24.71
C ASN A 67 15.77 8.51 -23.89
N ASP A 68 15.17 9.66 -23.59
CA ASP A 68 15.79 10.67 -22.76
C ASP A 68 15.96 10.16 -21.32
N GLU A 69 17.07 10.50 -20.69
CA GLU A 69 17.34 10.11 -19.31
C GLU A 69 16.38 10.81 -18.33
N VAL A 70 15.84 10.02 -17.39
CA VAL A 70 14.98 10.51 -16.30
C VAL A 70 15.88 11.04 -15.17
N LYS A 71 15.82 12.34 -14.91
CA LYS A 71 16.51 12.96 -13.78
C LYS A 71 15.64 12.92 -12.51
N LYS A 72 16.23 13.28 -11.37
CA LYS A 72 15.53 13.24 -10.07
C LYS A 72 14.22 14.02 -10.06
N ARG A 73 14.17 15.24 -10.63
CA ARG A 73 12.95 16.06 -10.66
C ARG A 73 11.85 15.44 -11.52
N GLU A 74 12.21 14.93 -12.70
CA GLU A 74 11.26 14.21 -13.54
C GLU A 74 10.72 12.95 -12.82
N GLY A 75 11.57 12.23 -12.07
CA GLY A 75 11.17 11.07 -11.29
C GLY A 75 10.07 11.39 -10.27
N TYR A 76 10.21 12.49 -9.51
CA TYR A 76 9.16 12.93 -8.58
C TYR A 76 7.84 13.25 -9.29
N LEU A 77 7.91 13.98 -10.42
CA LEU A 77 6.72 14.31 -11.21
C LEU A 77 6.06 13.08 -11.82
N ILE A 78 6.83 12.12 -12.35
CA ILE A 78 6.32 10.88 -12.91
C ILE A 78 5.52 10.11 -11.86
N VAL A 79 6.03 10.02 -10.65
CA VAL A 79 5.34 9.34 -9.55
C VAL A 79 4.03 10.04 -9.22
N GLY A 80 4.07 11.34 -8.87
CA GLY A 80 2.87 12.08 -8.48
C GLY A 80 1.82 12.15 -9.58
N LEU A 81 2.21 12.56 -10.80
CA LEU A 81 1.30 12.69 -11.93
C LEU A 81 0.81 11.33 -12.45
N GLY A 82 1.67 10.30 -12.39
CA GLY A 82 1.29 8.95 -12.80
C GLY A 82 0.16 8.37 -11.95
N TRP A 83 0.26 8.49 -10.62
CA TRP A 83 -0.79 8.04 -9.70
C TRP A 83 -2.07 8.85 -9.86
N LEU A 84 -1.99 10.17 -9.97
CA LEU A 84 -3.15 11.01 -10.25
C LEU A 84 -3.82 10.66 -11.58
N ALA A 85 -3.04 10.48 -12.64
CA ALA A 85 -3.57 10.11 -13.95
C ALA A 85 -4.24 8.73 -13.92
N MET A 86 -3.59 7.72 -13.32
CA MET A 86 -4.21 6.39 -13.16
C MET A 86 -5.51 6.46 -12.35
N THR A 87 -5.59 7.32 -11.32
CA THR A 87 -6.82 7.53 -10.55
C THR A 87 -7.91 8.16 -11.41
N LEU A 88 -7.60 9.25 -12.13
CA LEU A 88 -8.57 9.94 -12.99
C LEU A 88 -9.19 9.00 -14.02
N PHE A 89 -8.39 8.23 -14.73
CA PHE A 89 -8.88 7.25 -15.71
C PHE A 89 -9.51 6.03 -15.05
N GLY A 90 -8.99 5.57 -13.92
CA GLY A 90 -9.52 4.44 -13.16
C GLY A 90 -10.90 4.69 -12.55
N THR A 91 -11.30 5.96 -12.41
CA THR A 91 -12.63 6.40 -11.95
C THR A 91 -13.71 6.21 -13.02
N LEU A 92 -13.34 6.21 -14.30
CA LEU A 92 -14.30 6.17 -15.42
C LEU A 92 -15.28 4.99 -15.38
N PRO A 93 -14.88 3.73 -15.12
CA PRO A 93 -15.82 2.62 -15.06
C PRO A 93 -16.95 2.84 -14.05
N TYR A 94 -16.64 3.40 -12.88
CA TYR A 94 -17.63 3.65 -11.82
C TYR A 94 -18.66 4.72 -12.21
N VAL A 95 -18.18 5.81 -12.81
CA VAL A 95 -19.05 6.93 -13.20
C VAL A 95 -19.90 6.57 -14.42
N ILE A 96 -19.30 5.93 -15.45
CA ILE A 96 -20.00 5.60 -16.70
C ILE A 96 -21.05 4.50 -16.47
N SER A 97 -20.77 3.52 -15.61
CA SER A 97 -21.73 2.47 -15.25
C SER A 97 -22.86 2.96 -14.33
N GLY A 98 -22.68 4.12 -13.69
CA GLY A 98 -23.60 4.60 -12.65
C GLY A 98 -23.48 3.82 -11.32
N ALA A 99 -22.51 2.90 -11.19
CA ALA A 99 -22.26 2.15 -9.95
C ALA A 99 -21.88 3.08 -8.78
N ILE A 100 -21.13 4.15 -9.08
CA ILE A 100 -20.81 5.23 -8.15
C ILE A 100 -20.97 6.55 -8.92
N PRO A 101 -22.19 7.13 -8.95
CA PRO A 101 -22.48 8.28 -9.81
C PRO A 101 -21.84 9.59 -9.34
N ASP A 102 -21.59 9.74 -8.02
CA ASP A 102 -20.90 10.92 -7.48
C ASP A 102 -19.40 10.82 -7.74
N TYR A 103 -18.85 11.84 -8.43
CA TYR A 103 -17.44 11.84 -8.83
C TYR A 103 -16.47 11.83 -7.64
N THR A 104 -16.78 12.53 -6.54
CA THR A 104 -15.93 12.53 -5.33
C THR A 104 -15.85 11.13 -4.72
N ASN A 105 -16.98 10.43 -4.64
CA ASN A 105 -17.04 9.07 -4.16
C ASN A 105 -16.30 8.10 -5.07
N ALA A 106 -16.51 8.19 -6.39
CA ALA A 106 -15.81 7.34 -7.36
C ALA A 106 -14.28 7.58 -7.35
N PHE A 107 -13.85 8.84 -7.20
CA PHE A 107 -12.44 9.18 -7.07
C PHE A 107 -11.84 8.65 -5.77
N PHE A 108 -12.57 8.79 -4.64
CA PHE A 108 -12.16 8.25 -3.34
C PHE A 108 -11.99 6.73 -3.39
N GLU A 109 -12.96 5.99 -3.95
CA GLU A 109 -12.87 4.53 -4.09
C GLU A 109 -11.70 4.12 -4.96
N THR A 110 -11.46 4.82 -6.08
CA THR A 110 -10.35 4.54 -7.00
C THR A 110 -8.99 4.81 -6.37
N ILE A 111 -8.81 5.95 -5.69
CA ILE A 111 -7.53 6.26 -5.03
C ILE A 111 -7.28 5.32 -3.87
N SER A 112 -8.32 4.97 -3.09
CA SER A 112 -8.23 3.97 -2.04
C SER A 112 -7.81 2.61 -2.61
N GLY A 113 -8.34 2.23 -3.77
CA GLY A 113 -7.91 1.05 -4.51
C GLY A 113 -6.43 1.12 -4.90
N LEU A 114 -6.05 2.13 -5.68
CA LEU A 114 -4.69 2.27 -6.20
C LEU A 114 -3.65 2.44 -5.08
N THR A 115 -3.95 3.18 -4.02
CA THR A 115 -3.06 3.31 -2.85
C THR A 115 -3.09 2.09 -1.93
N THR A 116 -3.88 1.06 -2.29
CA THR A 116 -4.11 -0.16 -1.49
C THR A 116 -4.53 0.15 -0.06
N THR A 117 -5.28 1.23 0.14
CA THR A 117 -5.79 1.63 1.46
C THR A 117 -6.94 0.74 1.90
N GLY A 118 -7.88 0.42 1.00
CA GLY A 118 -9.02 -0.41 1.33
C GLY A 118 -10.20 0.31 2.01
N ALA A 119 -10.10 1.62 2.24
CA ALA A 119 -11.22 2.44 2.70
C ALA A 119 -12.29 2.53 1.61
N SER A 120 -13.55 2.22 1.94
CA SER A 120 -14.64 2.16 0.96
C SER A 120 -15.78 3.11 1.29
N ILE A 121 -16.42 3.64 0.24
CA ILE A 121 -17.66 4.42 0.34
C ILE A 121 -18.90 3.56 0.03
N LEU A 122 -18.74 2.29 -0.25
CA LEU A 122 -19.83 1.42 -0.66
C LEU A 122 -20.65 0.96 0.55
N ASN A 123 -21.98 1.08 0.43
CA ASN A 123 -22.91 0.61 1.46
C ASN A 123 -23.40 -0.84 1.19
N ASP A 124 -23.41 -1.24 -0.08
CA ASP A 124 -23.81 -2.57 -0.53
C ASP A 124 -22.88 -2.98 -1.67
N ILE A 125 -21.91 -3.83 -1.34
CA ILE A 125 -20.88 -4.29 -2.29
C ILE A 125 -21.47 -5.36 -3.22
N GLU A 126 -22.34 -6.22 -2.70
CA GLU A 126 -22.84 -7.39 -3.43
C GLU A 126 -23.83 -7.02 -4.53
N SER A 127 -24.47 -5.85 -4.44
CA SER A 127 -25.36 -5.32 -5.49
C SER A 127 -24.61 -4.79 -6.72
N LEU A 128 -23.29 -4.55 -6.62
CA LEU A 128 -22.53 -4.01 -7.73
C LEU A 128 -22.27 -5.04 -8.83
N PRO A 129 -22.22 -4.58 -10.11
CA PRO A 129 -21.88 -5.44 -11.24
C PRO A 129 -20.53 -6.13 -11.08
N LYS A 130 -20.44 -7.39 -11.51
CA LYS A 130 -19.25 -8.23 -11.31
C LYS A 130 -17.99 -7.70 -11.98
N GLY A 131 -18.10 -7.07 -13.14
CA GLY A 131 -16.96 -6.46 -13.81
C GLY A 131 -16.41 -5.25 -13.04
N ILE A 132 -17.29 -4.42 -12.46
CA ILE A 132 -16.91 -3.28 -11.60
C ILE A 132 -16.19 -3.77 -10.33
N LEU A 133 -16.69 -4.82 -9.66
CA LEU A 133 -16.02 -5.38 -8.49
C LEU A 133 -14.65 -5.99 -8.84
N PHE A 134 -14.54 -6.64 -10.01
CA PHE A 134 -13.26 -7.13 -10.49
C PHE A 134 -12.29 -5.98 -10.78
N TRP A 135 -12.74 -4.91 -11.44
CA TRP A 135 -11.93 -3.70 -11.64
C TRP A 135 -11.47 -3.10 -10.30
N ARG A 136 -12.36 -3.04 -9.31
CA ARG A 136 -12.07 -2.60 -7.95
C ARG A 136 -10.90 -3.38 -7.34
N SER A 137 -10.91 -4.71 -7.42
CA SER A 137 -9.82 -5.58 -6.96
C SER A 137 -8.53 -5.38 -7.79
N MET A 138 -8.68 -5.20 -9.11
CA MET A 138 -7.55 -4.91 -10.01
C MET A 138 -6.85 -3.59 -9.68
N THR A 139 -7.58 -2.54 -9.26
CA THR A 139 -6.95 -1.28 -8.85
C THR A 139 -5.98 -1.50 -7.69
N GLN A 140 -6.34 -2.32 -6.70
CA GLN A 140 -5.45 -2.68 -5.60
C GLN A 140 -4.25 -3.49 -6.07
N TRP A 141 -4.46 -4.47 -6.93
CA TRP A 141 -3.38 -5.30 -7.46
C TRP A 141 -2.37 -4.48 -8.26
N ILE A 142 -2.83 -3.53 -9.09
CA ILE A 142 -1.99 -2.55 -9.80
C ILE A 142 -1.22 -1.69 -8.81
N GLY A 143 -1.88 -1.19 -7.76
CA GLY A 143 -1.27 -0.37 -6.72
C GLY A 143 -0.18 -1.09 -5.93
N GLY A 144 -0.40 -2.36 -5.56
CA GLY A 144 0.60 -3.21 -4.91
C GLY A 144 1.82 -3.45 -5.79
N MET A 145 1.60 -3.77 -7.07
CA MET A 145 2.68 -3.91 -8.05
C MET A 145 3.43 -2.59 -8.26
N GLY A 146 2.70 -1.48 -8.35
CA GLY A 146 3.27 -0.14 -8.56
C GLY A 146 4.26 0.24 -7.46
N ILE A 147 3.96 -0.08 -6.19
CA ILE A 147 4.88 0.24 -5.09
C ILE A 147 6.14 -0.62 -5.11
N ILE A 148 6.06 -1.90 -5.49
CA ILE A 148 7.25 -2.76 -5.64
C ILE A 148 8.19 -2.17 -6.69
N VAL A 149 7.65 -1.75 -7.85
CA VAL A 149 8.44 -1.12 -8.90
C VAL A 149 8.99 0.23 -8.46
N LEU A 150 8.17 1.05 -7.78
CA LEU A 150 8.57 2.36 -7.23
C LEU A 150 9.75 2.20 -6.27
N THR A 151 9.64 1.27 -5.33
CA THR A 151 10.66 1.03 -4.30
C THR A 151 12.00 0.61 -4.90
N ILE A 152 12.00 -0.18 -5.96
CA ILE A 152 13.22 -0.74 -6.53
C ILE A 152 13.80 0.13 -7.64
N ALA A 153 12.95 0.75 -8.48
CA ALA A 153 13.40 1.45 -9.66
C ALA A 153 13.52 2.96 -9.45
N ILE A 154 12.63 3.58 -8.70
CA ILE A 154 12.50 5.03 -8.63
C ILE A 154 13.06 5.60 -7.33
N LEU A 155 12.75 5.04 -6.16
CA LEU A 155 13.24 5.56 -4.89
C LEU A 155 14.78 5.63 -4.77
N PRO A 156 15.57 4.66 -5.28
CA PRO A 156 17.02 4.78 -5.29
C PRO A 156 17.53 5.96 -6.14
N LEU A 157 16.87 6.26 -7.27
CA LEU A 157 17.21 7.42 -8.11
C LEU A 157 16.92 8.74 -7.40
N LEU A 158 15.88 8.75 -6.56
CA LEU A 158 15.46 9.94 -5.82
C LEU A 158 16.31 10.18 -4.56
N GLY A 159 17.00 9.16 -4.05
CA GLY A 159 17.73 9.22 -2.77
C GLY A 159 16.78 9.39 -1.58
N VAL A 160 15.52 8.95 -1.71
CA VAL A 160 14.48 8.98 -0.69
C VAL A 160 14.23 7.57 -0.17
N GLY A 161 13.98 7.48 1.13
CA GLY A 161 13.68 6.21 1.79
C GLY A 161 14.93 5.48 2.28
N GLY A 162 14.78 4.65 3.33
CA GLY A 162 15.83 3.84 3.95
C GLY A 162 16.50 2.79 3.04
N MET A 163 16.40 2.94 1.73
CA MET A 163 16.97 2.07 0.70
C MET A 163 18.51 2.17 0.63
N GLU A 164 19.14 3.20 1.20
CA GLU A 164 20.60 3.16 1.42
C GLU A 164 21.00 1.99 2.32
N LEU A 165 20.06 1.50 3.17
CA LEU A 165 20.23 0.29 3.97
C LEU A 165 20.24 -1.00 3.10
N PHE A 166 19.45 -1.04 2.03
CA PHE A 166 19.41 -2.18 1.13
C PHE A 166 20.48 -2.13 0.03
N ALA A 167 20.92 -0.94 -0.35
CA ALA A 167 22.03 -0.76 -1.30
C ALA A 167 23.38 -1.24 -0.72
N SER A 168 23.55 -1.21 0.61
CA SER A 168 24.76 -1.72 1.28
C SER A 168 24.86 -3.25 1.30
N GLU A 169 23.75 -3.97 1.13
CA GLU A 169 23.74 -5.44 1.04
C GLU A 169 24.06 -5.99 -0.37
N SER A 170 24.13 -5.12 -1.37
CA SER A 170 24.59 -5.49 -2.72
C SER A 170 25.92 -4.82 -3.04
N PRO A 171 27.06 -5.49 -2.81
CA PRO A 171 28.34 -4.99 -3.27
C PRO A 171 28.37 -5.02 -4.80
N GLY A 172 28.15 -3.89 -5.44
CA GLY A 172 28.17 -3.78 -6.88
C GLY A 172 28.88 -2.52 -7.36
N PRO A 173 29.81 -2.68 -8.33
CA PRO A 173 30.63 -1.59 -8.79
C PRO A 173 29.89 -0.64 -9.72
N THR A 174 30.22 0.64 -9.60
CA THR A 174 30.08 1.75 -10.55
C THR A 174 28.70 2.07 -11.15
N LYS A 175 28.40 3.37 -11.19
CA LYS A 175 27.14 4.02 -11.61
C LYS A 175 26.61 3.62 -12.99
N ASP A 176 27.46 3.11 -13.90
CA ASP A 176 27.09 2.85 -15.29
C ASP A 176 26.36 1.51 -15.54
N LYS A 177 26.22 0.64 -14.50
CA LYS A 177 25.58 -0.69 -14.65
C LYS A 177 24.29 -0.87 -13.86
N ILE A 178 23.68 0.20 -13.36
CA ILE A 178 22.50 0.14 -12.49
C ILE A 178 21.22 -0.22 -13.28
N HIS A 179 21.02 0.34 -14.47
CA HIS A 179 19.80 0.18 -15.26
C HIS A 179 19.41 -1.26 -15.66
N PRO A 180 20.30 -2.11 -16.21
CA PRO A 180 19.91 -3.47 -16.61
C PRO A 180 19.54 -4.34 -15.41
N ARG A 181 20.26 -4.20 -14.30
CA ARG A 181 20.02 -4.96 -13.06
C ARG A 181 18.71 -4.60 -12.36
N ILE A 182 18.33 -3.32 -12.35
CA ILE A 182 17.07 -2.85 -11.78
C ILE A 182 15.89 -3.46 -12.53
N LYS A 183 15.91 -3.43 -13.88
CA LYS A 183 14.86 -4.00 -14.73
C LYS A 183 14.67 -5.50 -14.49
N GLU A 184 15.78 -6.24 -14.41
CA GLU A 184 15.73 -7.69 -14.15
C GLU A 184 15.20 -8.00 -12.74
N THR A 185 15.63 -7.23 -11.74
CA THR A 185 15.15 -7.39 -10.37
C THR A 185 13.65 -7.11 -10.31
N ALA A 186 13.18 -6.01 -10.88
CA ALA A 186 11.76 -5.67 -10.92
C ALA A 186 10.95 -6.78 -11.62
N LYS A 187 11.43 -7.32 -12.75
CA LYS A 187 10.78 -8.44 -13.47
C LYS A 187 10.66 -9.70 -12.59
N ARG A 188 11.71 -10.04 -11.84
CA ARG A 188 11.71 -11.22 -10.95
C ARG A 188 10.72 -11.04 -9.79
N LEU A 189 10.69 -9.87 -9.18
CA LEU A 189 9.77 -9.60 -8.08
C LEU A 189 8.31 -9.53 -8.57
N TRP A 190 8.08 -8.99 -9.76
CA TRP A 190 6.77 -9.03 -10.39
C TRP A 190 6.30 -10.48 -10.63
N PHE A 191 7.19 -11.34 -11.10
CA PHE A 191 6.87 -12.75 -11.30
C PHE A 191 6.51 -13.46 -9.98
N ILE A 192 7.22 -13.17 -8.89
CA ILE A 192 6.89 -13.70 -7.55
C ILE A 192 5.51 -13.21 -7.10
N TYR A 193 5.24 -11.91 -7.25
CA TYR A 193 3.97 -11.31 -6.91
C TYR A 193 2.80 -11.98 -7.65
N PHE A 194 2.94 -12.15 -8.96
CA PHE A 194 1.96 -12.84 -9.79
C PHE A 194 1.80 -14.32 -9.39
N SER A 195 2.91 -15.04 -9.19
CA SER A 195 2.87 -16.46 -8.82
C SER A 195 2.22 -16.69 -7.47
N LEU A 196 2.46 -15.84 -6.48
CA LEU A 196 1.82 -15.91 -5.19
C LEU A 196 0.32 -15.58 -5.28
N THR A 197 -0.08 -14.63 -6.13
CA THR A 197 -1.51 -14.35 -6.38
C THR A 197 -2.22 -15.57 -6.94
N VAL A 198 -1.63 -16.23 -7.95
CA VAL A 198 -2.20 -17.44 -8.55
C VAL A 198 -2.23 -18.59 -7.53
N LEU A 199 -1.16 -18.78 -6.77
CA LEU A 199 -1.10 -19.82 -5.75
C LEU A 199 -2.20 -19.64 -4.70
N GLN A 200 -2.39 -18.42 -4.20
CA GLN A 200 -3.44 -18.11 -3.25
C GLN A 200 -4.84 -18.37 -3.83
N CYS A 201 -5.10 -17.96 -5.08
CA CYS A 201 -6.36 -18.21 -5.76
C CYS A 201 -6.67 -19.72 -5.79
N ILE A 202 -5.70 -20.54 -6.19
CA ILE A 202 -5.83 -21.99 -6.22
C ILE A 202 -6.12 -22.55 -4.82
N MET A 203 -5.41 -22.11 -3.78
CA MET A 203 -5.62 -22.59 -2.42
C MET A 203 -7.00 -22.19 -1.88
N LEU A 204 -7.49 -20.97 -2.16
CA LEU A 204 -8.82 -20.52 -1.77
C LEU A 204 -9.92 -21.34 -2.47
N MET A 205 -9.75 -21.69 -3.75
CA MET A 205 -10.67 -22.57 -4.48
C MET A 205 -10.73 -23.96 -3.85
N PHE A 206 -9.59 -24.55 -3.49
CA PHE A 206 -9.55 -25.85 -2.79
C PHE A 206 -10.17 -25.79 -1.38
N ALA A 207 -10.16 -24.60 -0.75
CA ALA A 207 -10.83 -24.37 0.53
C ALA A 207 -12.36 -24.17 0.41
N GLY A 208 -12.91 -24.22 -0.82
CA GLY A 208 -14.34 -24.12 -1.09
C GLY A 208 -14.85 -22.74 -1.52
N MET A 209 -13.94 -21.75 -1.72
CA MET A 209 -14.32 -20.46 -2.29
C MET A 209 -14.56 -20.59 -3.80
N ASP A 210 -15.60 -19.95 -4.33
CA ASP A 210 -15.81 -19.93 -5.78
C ASP A 210 -14.69 -19.16 -6.52
N PHE A 211 -14.49 -19.45 -7.81
CA PHE A 211 -13.38 -18.87 -8.57
C PHE A 211 -13.42 -17.35 -8.60
N TYR A 212 -14.61 -16.74 -8.70
CA TYR A 212 -14.75 -15.29 -8.75
C TYR A 212 -14.29 -14.63 -7.46
N ASP A 213 -14.75 -15.12 -6.32
CA ASP A 213 -14.35 -14.61 -5.02
C ASP A 213 -12.87 -14.93 -4.73
N ALA A 214 -12.39 -16.12 -5.09
CA ALA A 214 -10.99 -16.55 -4.91
C ALA A 214 -10.01 -15.63 -5.66
N ILE A 215 -10.27 -15.32 -6.93
CA ILE A 215 -9.37 -14.43 -7.69
C ILE A 215 -9.40 -12.99 -7.15
N ASN A 216 -10.59 -12.45 -6.83
CA ASN A 216 -10.69 -11.10 -6.29
C ASN A 216 -9.97 -10.96 -4.95
N HIS A 217 -10.19 -11.89 -4.01
CA HIS A 217 -9.50 -11.86 -2.71
C HIS A 217 -8.00 -12.12 -2.83
N SER A 218 -7.55 -12.92 -3.78
CA SER A 218 -6.10 -13.11 -4.03
C SER A 218 -5.43 -11.85 -4.57
N LEU A 219 -6.08 -11.13 -5.47
CA LEU A 219 -5.60 -9.84 -5.96
C LEU A 219 -5.44 -8.83 -4.82
N THR A 220 -6.44 -8.76 -3.94
CA THR A 220 -6.50 -7.76 -2.86
C THR A 220 -5.70 -8.16 -1.63
N THR A 221 -5.48 -9.46 -1.37
CA THR A 221 -4.56 -9.94 -0.31
C THR A 221 -3.11 -9.67 -0.68
N MET A 222 -2.68 -10.07 -1.88
CA MET A 222 -1.28 -9.92 -2.28
C MET A 222 -0.86 -8.47 -2.43
N SER A 223 -1.80 -7.59 -2.76
CA SER A 223 -1.57 -6.13 -2.76
C SER A 223 -1.61 -5.51 -1.37
N THR A 224 -1.99 -6.27 -0.33
CA THR A 224 -2.29 -5.77 1.02
C THR A 224 -3.31 -4.62 1.00
N GLY A 225 -4.40 -4.78 0.24
CA GLY A 225 -5.36 -3.71 0.00
C GLY A 225 -6.72 -3.89 0.67
N GLY A 226 -7.17 -5.14 0.88
CA GLY A 226 -8.33 -5.46 1.71
C GLY A 226 -9.71 -5.23 1.12
N PHE A 227 -9.83 -4.85 -0.14
CA PHE A 227 -11.14 -4.84 -0.80
C PHE A 227 -11.70 -6.26 -0.93
N SER A 228 -12.98 -6.40 -0.62
CA SER A 228 -13.72 -7.65 -0.72
C SER A 228 -14.88 -7.52 -1.71
N THR A 229 -15.33 -8.65 -2.22
CA THR A 229 -16.58 -8.80 -2.98
C THR A 229 -17.80 -8.94 -2.07
N LYS A 230 -17.57 -9.06 -0.75
CA LYS A 230 -18.57 -9.21 0.28
C LYS A 230 -18.56 -8.06 1.27
N GLN A 231 -19.73 -7.61 1.70
CA GLN A 231 -19.84 -6.52 2.69
C GLN A 231 -19.21 -6.91 4.04
N ALA A 232 -19.39 -8.18 4.45
CA ALA A 232 -18.80 -8.71 5.69
C ALA A 232 -17.32 -9.12 5.54
N SER A 233 -16.63 -8.76 4.42
CA SER A 233 -15.24 -9.13 4.16
C SER A 233 -15.03 -10.66 4.20
N ILE A 234 -13.94 -11.13 4.81
CA ILE A 234 -13.64 -12.57 4.90
C ILE A 234 -14.60 -13.30 5.84
N ALA A 235 -15.21 -12.61 6.81
CA ALA A 235 -16.25 -13.18 7.67
C ALA A 235 -17.42 -13.82 6.89
N ALA A 236 -17.71 -13.33 5.67
CA ALA A 236 -18.80 -13.85 4.85
C ALA A 236 -18.66 -15.34 4.46
N PHE A 237 -17.45 -15.88 4.51
CA PHE A 237 -17.17 -17.26 4.08
C PHE A 237 -17.28 -18.28 5.22
N ASP A 238 -17.31 -17.83 6.47
CA ASP A 238 -17.48 -18.66 7.69
C ASP A 238 -16.63 -19.96 7.68
N SER A 239 -15.38 -19.86 7.26
CA SER A 239 -14.47 -21.01 7.10
C SER A 239 -13.11 -20.77 7.72
N PRO A 240 -12.75 -21.49 8.81
CA PRO A 240 -11.42 -21.39 9.41
C PRO A 240 -10.27 -21.63 8.43
N ILE A 241 -10.46 -22.54 7.46
CA ILE A 241 -9.43 -22.87 6.46
C ILE A 241 -9.17 -21.66 5.56
N ILE A 242 -10.22 -20.98 5.09
CA ILE A 242 -10.11 -19.76 4.27
C ILE A 242 -9.40 -18.66 5.07
N GLU A 243 -9.78 -18.47 6.34
CA GLU A 243 -9.16 -17.48 7.21
C GLU A 243 -7.65 -17.73 7.39
N TYR A 244 -7.23 -18.98 7.68
CA TYR A 244 -5.81 -19.31 7.81
C TYR A 244 -5.02 -19.15 6.52
N ILE A 245 -5.60 -19.49 5.36
CA ILE A 245 -4.97 -19.22 4.06
C ILE A 245 -4.76 -17.72 3.88
N VAL A 246 -5.78 -16.91 4.13
CA VAL A 246 -5.69 -15.45 4.01
C VAL A 246 -4.65 -14.89 4.98
N ILE A 247 -4.62 -15.33 6.25
CA ILE A 247 -3.59 -14.93 7.24
C ILE A 247 -2.18 -15.21 6.70
N ALA A 248 -1.95 -16.43 6.20
CA ALA A 248 -0.64 -16.82 5.70
C ALA A 248 -0.20 -15.94 4.52
N PHE A 249 -1.11 -15.66 3.57
CA PHE A 249 -0.78 -14.83 2.41
C PHE A 249 -0.68 -13.33 2.74
N MET A 250 -1.46 -12.80 3.68
CA MET A 250 -1.26 -11.45 4.22
C MET A 250 0.13 -11.30 4.86
N PHE A 251 0.54 -12.28 5.68
CA PHE A 251 1.86 -12.29 6.30
C PHE A 251 2.99 -12.35 5.26
N ILE A 252 2.85 -13.21 4.23
CA ILE A 252 3.78 -13.30 3.11
C ILE A 252 3.84 -11.97 2.33
N ALA A 253 2.70 -11.37 1.99
CA ALA A 253 2.63 -10.10 1.27
C ALA A 253 3.26 -8.93 2.06
N GLY A 254 3.16 -8.97 3.40
CA GLY A 254 3.84 -8.04 4.32
C GLY A 254 5.35 -8.29 4.45
N THR A 255 5.87 -9.40 3.96
CA THR A 255 7.30 -9.71 4.00
C THR A 255 8.03 -9.05 2.82
N ASN A 256 9.30 -8.69 3.03
CA ASN A 256 10.15 -8.12 1.98
C ASN A 256 10.23 -9.07 0.76
N PHE A 257 9.84 -8.60 -0.43
CA PHE A 257 9.84 -9.40 -1.65
C PHE A 257 11.23 -9.92 -2.07
N THR A 258 12.30 -9.23 -1.68
CA THR A 258 13.67 -9.73 -1.90
C THR A 258 13.94 -10.97 -1.05
N LEU A 259 13.44 -11.02 0.19
CA LEU A 259 13.53 -12.24 1.02
C LEU A 259 12.69 -13.37 0.42
N LEU A 260 11.50 -13.09 -0.10
CA LEU A 260 10.67 -14.08 -0.80
C LEU A 260 11.40 -14.65 -2.03
N TYR A 261 12.15 -13.81 -2.77
CA TYR A 261 12.99 -14.28 -3.86
C TYR A 261 14.11 -15.23 -3.36
N PHE A 262 14.72 -14.98 -2.21
CA PHE A 262 15.66 -15.93 -1.62
C PHE A 262 14.96 -17.20 -1.13
N GLY A 263 13.75 -17.08 -0.60
CA GLY A 263 12.90 -18.20 -0.20
C GLY A 263 12.56 -19.14 -1.38
N SER A 264 12.20 -18.59 -2.55
CA SER A 264 11.94 -19.38 -3.76
C SER A 264 13.17 -20.15 -4.26
N LYS A 265 14.37 -19.75 -3.82
CA LYS A 265 15.63 -20.43 -4.05
C LYS A 265 16.08 -21.32 -2.89
N LEU A 266 15.17 -21.66 -1.96
CA LEU A 266 15.40 -22.49 -0.76
C LEU A 266 16.50 -21.94 0.17
N LYS A 267 16.81 -20.64 0.09
CA LYS A 267 17.78 -19.98 0.99
C LYS A 267 17.11 -19.47 2.26
N ILE A 268 16.48 -20.38 3.02
CA ILE A 268 15.67 -20.06 4.22
C ILE A 268 16.50 -19.35 5.31
N ARG A 269 17.79 -19.64 5.39
CA ARG A 269 18.70 -18.99 6.36
C ARG A 269 18.68 -17.47 6.26
N LYS A 270 18.43 -16.90 5.06
CA LYS A 270 18.34 -15.44 4.85
C LYS A 270 17.20 -14.77 5.63
N PHE A 271 16.12 -15.47 5.91
CA PHE A 271 15.04 -14.96 6.75
C PHE A 271 15.50 -14.79 8.21
N TRP A 272 16.22 -15.77 8.73
CA TRP A 272 16.74 -15.75 10.11
C TRP A 272 17.95 -14.84 10.30
N GLU A 273 18.65 -14.48 9.25
CA GLU A 273 19.73 -13.49 9.26
C GLU A 273 19.17 -12.04 9.18
N ASN A 274 17.91 -11.84 8.77
CA ASN A 274 17.30 -10.52 8.60
C ASN A 274 16.64 -10.04 9.90
N ASP A 275 17.15 -8.97 10.48
CA ASP A 275 16.63 -8.38 11.72
C ASP A 275 15.19 -7.88 11.54
N GLU A 276 14.85 -7.25 10.39
CA GLU A 276 13.52 -6.74 10.15
C GLU A 276 12.46 -7.84 10.15
N PHE A 277 12.74 -8.97 9.49
CA PHE A 277 11.84 -10.14 9.49
C PHE A 277 11.63 -10.71 10.89
N LYS A 278 12.70 -10.79 11.71
CA LYS A 278 12.59 -11.25 13.10
C LYS A 278 11.67 -10.34 13.92
N TRP A 279 11.85 -9.02 13.80
CA TRP A 279 11.01 -8.04 14.50
C TRP A 279 9.57 -8.07 14.01
N TYR A 280 9.36 -8.24 12.71
CA TYR A 280 8.02 -8.39 12.12
C TYR A 280 7.30 -9.63 12.67
N ALA A 281 7.94 -10.80 12.63
CA ALA A 281 7.38 -12.03 13.18
C ALA A 281 7.16 -11.94 14.70
N ALA A 282 8.14 -11.39 15.43
CA ALA A 282 8.01 -11.18 16.87
C ALA A 282 6.85 -10.24 17.23
N ALA A 283 6.62 -9.16 16.46
CA ALA A 283 5.51 -8.25 16.67
C ALA A 283 4.17 -8.97 16.55
N VAL A 284 3.99 -9.82 15.53
CA VAL A 284 2.76 -10.63 15.37
C VAL A 284 2.55 -11.53 16.59
N VAL A 285 3.60 -12.26 17.01
CA VAL A 285 3.51 -13.19 18.17
C VAL A 285 3.18 -12.44 19.46
N ILE A 286 3.88 -11.34 19.75
CA ILE A 286 3.69 -10.56 20.98
C ILE A 286 2.29 -9.95 21.03
N LEU A 287 1.82 -9.39 19.91
CA LEU A 287 0.48 -8.78 19.83
C LEU A 287 -0.62 -9.84 20.00
N CYS A 288 -0.49 -10.99 19.32
CA CYS A 288 -1.43 -12.09 19.51
C CYS A 288 -1.44 -12.58 20.95
N ALA A 289 -0.27 -12.80 21.56
CA ALA A 289 -0.16 -13.22 22.95
C ALA A 289 -0.79 -12.22 23.95
N SER A 290 -0.81 -10.92 23.61
CA SER A 290 -1.44 -9.88 24.45
C SER A 290 -2.96 -9.78 24.26
N ILE A 291 -3.48 -10.11 23.06
CA ILE A 291 -4.90 -9.97 22.72
C ILE A 291 -5.70 -11.24 23.05
N VAL A 292 -5.15 -12.42 22.76
CA VAL A 292 -5.85 -13.71 23.00
C VAL A 292 -6.45 -13.82 24.40
N PRO A 293 -5.75 -13.52 25.50
CA PRO A 293 -6.33 -13.60 26.85
C PRO A 293 -7.52 -12.66 27.07
N VAL A 294 -7.56 -11.53 26.35
CA VAL A 294 -8.63 -10.53 26.49
C VAL A 294 -9.91 -10.98 25.79
N ILE A 295 -9.78 -11.68 24.66
CA ILE A 295 -10.93 -12.09 23.84
C ILE A 295 -11.35 -13.56 24.07
N TYR A 296 -10.63 -14.27 24.94
CA TYR A 296 -10.93 -15.67 25.25
C TYR A 296 -12.28 -15.84 25.95
N LEU A 297 -13.20 -16.57 25.31
CA LEU A 297 -14.56 -16.86 25.81
C LEU A 297 -14.84 -18.37 25.93
N GLY A 298 -13.80 -19.19 26.11
CA GLY A 298 -13.92 -20.65 26.24
C GLY A 298 -13.46 -21.45 25.02
N ASP A 299 -13.33 -20.83 23.85
CA ASP A 299 -12.76 -21.43 22.64
C ASP A 299 -11.41 -20.78 22.31
N PHE A 300 -10.35 -21.51 22.58
CA PHE A 300 -8.97 -21.02 22.36
C PHE A 300 -8.64 -20.92 20.87
N GLU A 301 -9.09 -21.88 20.05
CA GLU A 301 -8.81 -21.86 18.62
C GLU A 301 -9.40 -20.59 17.96
N LYS A 302 -10.68 -20.32 18.26
CA LYS A 302 -11.37 -19.16 17.73
C LYS A 302 -10.72 -17.86 18.20
N ALA A 303 -10.42 -17.73 19.50
CA ALA A 303 -9.75 -16.55 20.04
C ALA A 303 -8.37 -16.33 19.42
N PHE A 304 -7.59 -17.39 19.24
CA PHE A 304 -6.28 -17.34 18.58
C PHE A 304 -6.40 -16.93 17.11
N ARG A 305 -7.31 -17.53 16.36
CA ARG A 305 -7.53 -17.26 14.94
C ARG A 305 -8.01 -15.84 14.72
N ASP A 306 -9.01 -15.38 15.46
CA ASP A 306 -9.55 -14.01 15.37
C ASP A 306 -8.46 -12.97 15.71
N SER A 307 -7.71 -13.20 16.78
CA SER A 307 -6.57 -12.32 17.14
C SER A 307 -5.51 -12.30 16.05
N LEU A 308 -5.08 -13.47 15.58
CA LEU A 308 -4.03 -13.58 14.56
C LEU A 308 -4.45 -12.93 13.25
N PHE A 309 -5.72 -13.14 12.84
CA PHE A 309 -6.27 -12.54 11.63
C PHE A 309 -6.24 -11.02 11.70
N GLN A 310 -6.80 -10.43 12.77
CA GLN A 310 -6.88 -8.98 12.90
C GLN A 310 -5.50 -8.33 13.08
N VAL A 311 -4.60 -8.94 13.88
CA VAL A 311 -3.23 -8.46 14.06
C VAL A 311 -2.48 -8.45 12.74
N VAL A 312 -2.51 -9.56 11.99
CA VAL A 312 -1.82 -9.64 10.70
C VAL A 312 -2.46 -8.68 9.70
N SER A 313 -3.79 -8.62 9.64
CA SER A 313 -4.53 -7.73 8.73
C SER A 313 -4.15 -6.26 8.91
N ILE A 314 -4.13 -5.76 10.15
CA ILE A 314 -3.82 -4.35 10.42
C ILE A 314 -2.31 -4.08 10.31
N LEU A 315 -1.45 -4.96 10.84
CA LEU A 315 0.00 -4.78 10.77
C LEU A 315 0.55 -4.82 9.33
N THR A 316 -0.06 -5.64 8.47
CA THR A 316 0.29 -5.68 7.03
C THR A 316 -0.41 -4.58 6.23
N THR A 317 -1.25 -3.78 6.89
CA THR A 317 -2.09 -2.77 6.24
C THR A 317 -3.03 -3.33 5.17
N THR A 318 -3.46 -4.60 5.32
CA THR A 318 -4.40 -5.24 4.40
C THR A 318 -5.83 -4.78 4.67
N GLY A 319 -6.26 -4.75 5.94
CA GLY A 319 -7.57 -4.22 6.31
C GLY A 319 -8.75 -5.19 6.13
N PHE A 320 -8.53 -6.47 5.83
CA PHE A 320 -9.60 -7.47 5.89
C PHE A 320 -10.11 -7.66 7.33
N ALA A 321 -11.36 -8.08 7.46
CA ALA A 321 -11.98 -8.36 8.74
C ALA A 321 -12.70 -9.72 8.76
N THR A 322 -12.56 -10.44 9.89
CA THR A 322 -13.38 -11.58 10.26
C THR A 322 -14.30 -11.23 11.42
N THR A 323 -13.90 -10.26 12.24
CA THR A 323 -14.65 -9.77 13.39
C THR A 323 -14.42 -8.26 13.56
N ASP A 324 -15.27 -7.59 14.30
CA ASP A 324 -15.08 -6.19 14.66
C ASP A 324 -14.23 -6.06 15.93
N PHE A 325 -12.94 -5.82 15.77
CA PHE A 325 -12.00 -5.65 16.88
C PHE A 325 -12.30 -4.44 17.77
N THR A 326 -13.14 -3.50 17.33
CA THR A 326 -13.53 -2.33 18.14
C THR A 326 -14.45 -2.70 19.31
N THR A 327 -15.07 -3.89 19.24
CA THR A 327 -15.90 -4.45 20.31
C THR A 327 -15.11 -5.19 21.39
N TRP A 328 -13.80 -5.44 21.18
CA TRP A 328 -12.93 -6.19 22.11
C TRP A 328 -12.44 -5.37 23.30
N GLY A 329 -12.97 -4.18 23.47
CA GLY A 329 -12.67 -3.28 24.58
C GLY A 329 -11.62 -2.22 24.27
N SER A 330 -11.48 -1.27 25.20
CA SER A 330 -10.66 -0.06 24.99
C SER A 330 -9.17 -0.36 24.87
N PHE A 331 -8.67 -1.35 25.62
CA PHE A 331 -7.27 -1.76 25.55
C PHE A 331 -6.88 -2.26 24.15
N VAL A 332 -7.69 -3.17 23.60
CA VAL A 332 -7.45 -3.73 22.27
C VAL A 332 -7.63 -2.65 21.19
N SER A 333 -8.69 -1.83 21.30
CA SER A 333 -8.90 -0.69 20.39
C SER A 333 -7.70 0.28 20.38
N PHE A 334 -7.06 0.51 21.53
CA PHE A 334 -5.88 1.37 21.62
C PHE A 334 -4.65 0.72 20.94
N ILE A 335 -4.44 -0.59 21.13
CA ILE A 335 -3.38 -1.32 20.42
C ILE A 335 -3.58 -1.21 18.91
N PHE A 336 -4.78 -1.48 18.40
CA PHE A 336 -5.08 -1.38 16.98
C PHE A 336 -4.95 0.05 16.45
N PHE A 337 -5.31 1.07 17.26
CA PHE A 337 -5.06 2.46 16.89
C PHE A 337 -3.56 2.74 16.67
N LEU A 338 -2.69 2.25 17.55
CA LEU A 338 -1.25 2.39 17.36
C LEU A 338 -0.75 1.61 16.13
N LEU A 339 -1.35 0.46 15.85
CA LEU A 339 -1.01 -0.33 14.67
C LEU A 339 -1.40 0.35 13.35
N LEU A 340 -2.38 1.27 13.32
CA LEU A 340 -2.69 2.05 12.12
C LEU A 340 -1.51 2.90 11.60
N PHE A 341 -0.54 3.22 12.47
CA PHE A 341 0.66 3.95 12.09
C PHE A 341 1.78 3.03 11.59
N THR A 342 1.69 1.74 11.89
CA THR A 342 2.74 0.76 11.58
C THR A 342 2.44 0.05 10.28
N GLY A 343 3.47 -0.30 9.55
CA GLY A 343 3.38 -1.16 8.37
C GLY A 343 4.34 -2.33 8.54
N ALA A 344 4.21 -3.35 7.69
CA ALA A 344 5.09 -4.50 7.67
C ALA A 344 6.50 -4.18 7.14
N SER A 345 7.19 -5.13 6.55
CA SER A 345 8.59 -4.96 6.12
C SER A 345 8.74 -3.96 4.96
N ALA A 346 9.86 -3.27 4.93
CA ALA A 346 10.27 -2.47 3.77
C ALA A 346 10.45 -3.38 2.55
N GLY A 347 10.07 -2.88 1.36
CA GLY A 347 10.08 -3.70 0.14
C GLY A 347 8.98 -4.77 0.08
N SER A 348 7.94 -4.66 0.90
CA SER A 348 6.66 -5.37 0.80
C SER A 348 5.60 -4.47 0.14
N THR A 349 4.40 -5.02 -0.11
CA THR A 349 3.25 -4.27 -0.61
C THR A 349 2.55 -3.43 0.45
N SER A 350 2.84 -3.62 1.75
CA SER A 350 2.18 -2.88 2.85
C SER A 350 2.37 -1.37 2.77
N GLY A 351 1.45 -0.62 3.35
CA GLY A 351 1.53 0.82 3.60
C GLY A 351 2.26 1.16 4.90
N GLY A 352 1.90 2.25 5.52
CA GLY A 352 2.32 2.68 6.85
C GLY A 352 3.82 2.90 7.04
N MET A 353 4.18 3.18 8.28
CA MET A 353 5.59 3.32 8.69
C MET A 353 6.21 1.93 8.83
N LYS A 354 7.15 1.60 7.93
CA LYS A 354 7.79 0.27 7.89
C LYS A 354 8.45 -0.09 9.22
N ILE A 355 8.34 -1.37 9.57
CA ILE A 355 8.84 -1.89 10.85
C ILE A 355 10.33 -1.62 11.07
N VAL A 356 11.15 -1.66 10.00
CA VAL A 356 12.58 -1.34 10.09
C VAL A 356 12.83 0.08 10.61
N ARG A 357 11.98 1.06 10.26
CA ARG A 357 12.09 2.44 10.74
C ARG A 357 11.84 2.50 12.24
N ILE A 358 10.80 1.82 12.71
CA ILE A 358 10.46 1.74 14.14
C ILE A 358 11.59 1.07 14.91
N VAL A 359 12.10 -0.06 14.42
CA VAL A 359 13.20 -0.81 15.06
C VAL A 359 14.48 0.04 15.16
N LEU A 360 14.84 0.76 14.11
CA LEU A 360 16.02 1.63 14.12
C LEU A 360 15.86 2.80 15.09
N LEU A 361 14.69 3.41 15.16
CA LEU A 361 14.41 4.49 16.10
C LEU A 361 14.39 4.00 17.54
N MET A 362 13.80 2.83 17.82
CA MET A 362 13.85 2.20 19.14
C MET A 362 15.29 1.87 19.54
N LYS A 363 16.07 1.20 18.66
CA LYS A 363 17.48 0.92 18.91
C LYS A 363 18.27 2.22 19.18
N ASN A 364 18.04 3.28 18.38
CA ASN A 364 18.72 4.57 18.60
C ASN A 364 18.34 5.20 19.93
N GLY A 365 17.06 5.16 20.31
CA GLY A 365 16.58 5.69 21.60
C GLY A 365 17.21 4.95 22.79
N PHE A 366 17.26 3.61 22.77
CA PHE A 366 17.95 2.84 23.83
C PHE A 366 19.45 3.09 23.88
N LEU A 367 20.10 3.24 22.70
CA LEU A 367 21.54 3.54 22.66
C LEU A 367 21.87 4.96 23.17
N GLU A 368 20.91 5.87 23.17
CA GLU A 368 21.10 7.22 23.71
C GLU A 368 21.40 7.20 25.23
N PHE A 369 20.78 6.31 26.00
CA PHE A 369 21.14 6.13 27.41
C PHE A 369 22.63 5.72 27.57
N LYS A 370 23.13 4.84 26.71
CA LYS A 370 24.53 4.43 26.72
C LYS A 370 25.46 5.58 26.32
N ARG A 371 25.08 6.39 25.32
CA ARG A 371 25.87 7.56 24.88
C ARG A 371 25.98 8.61 25.98
N ARG A 372 24.90 8.83 26.77
CA ARG A 372 24.90 9.79 27.88
C ARG A 372 25.81 9.33 29.04
N LEU A 373 25.87 8.02 29.31
CA LEU A 373 26.77 7.48 30.32
C LEU A 373 28.23 7.45 29.86
N HIS A 374 28.47 7.32 28.55
CA HIS A 374 29.81 7.21 27.96
C HIS A 374 29.95 8.17 26.77
N PRO A 375 30.12 9.49 27.02
CA PRO A 375 30.08 10.53 25.94
C PRO A 375 31.14 10.36 24.88
N ASN A 376 32.27 9.78 25.22
CA ASN A 376 33.40 9.55 24.31
C ASN A 376 33.34 8.21 23.56
N ALA A 377 32.30 7.37 23.82
CA ALA A 377 32.18 6.08 23.18
C ALA A 377 31.46 6.22 21.82
N ILE A 378 32.04 5.65 20.77
CA ILE A 378 31.39 5.53 19.46
C ILE A 378 30.43 4.36 19.52
N VAL A 379 29.12 4.65 19.65
CA VAL A 379 28.06 3.64 19.76
C VAL A 379 27.13 3.77 18.52
N PRO A 380 27.42 3.06 17.41
CA PRO A 380 26.58 3.10 16.23
C PRO A 380 25.30 2.27 16.42
N VAL A 381 24.22 2.69 15.77
CA VAL A 381 23.03 1.84 15.58
C VAL A 381 23.38 0.75 14.57
N THR A 382 22.97 -0.49 14.83
CA THR A 382 23.25 -1.62 13.94
C THR A 382 21.96 -2.27 13.43
N LEU A 383 21.99 -2.71 12.15
CA LEU A 383 20.95 -3.52 11.51
C LEU A 383 21.66 -4.64 10.74
N ASN A 384 21.21 -5.89 10.86
CA ASN A 384 21.84 -7.05 10.22
C ASN A 384 23.36 -7.11 10.47
N ASN A 385 23.80 -6.80 11.69
CA ASN A 385 25.22 -6.70 12.11
C ASN A 385 26.05 -5.63 11.39
N GLN A 386 25.42 -4.68 10.68
CA GLN A 386 26.09 -3.57 10.02
C GLN A 386 25.75 -2.24 10.70
N ALA A 387 26.73 -1.34 10.79
CA ALA A 387 26.53 -0.01 11.35
C ALA A 387 25.71 0.86 10.39
N VAL A 388 24.66 1.50 10.90
CA VAL A 388 23.80 2.42 10.17
C VAL A 388 24.35 3.83 10.28
N SER A 389 24.49 4.55 9.17
CA SER A 389 25.00 5.91 9.17
C SER A 389 24.06 6.89 9.91
N SER A 390 24.61 7.86 10.61
CA SER A 390 23.85 8.90 11.33
C SER A 390 22.91 9.66 10.39
N LYS A 391 23.29 9.86 9.13
CA LYS A 391 22.46 10.49 8.11
C LYS A 391 21.12 9.76 7.92
N ILE A 392 21.13 8.41 7.92
CA ILE A 392 19.93 7.60 7.82
C ILE A 392 19.03 7.82 9.04
N ILE A 393 19.60 7.84 10.23
CA ILE A 393 18.84 8.09 11.48
C ILE A 393 18.18 9.48 11.45
N TYR A 394 18.90 10.52 11.04
CA TYR A 394 18.33 11.87 10.89
C TYR A 394 17.19 11.90 9.85
N ASN A 395 17.34 11.23 8.73
CA ASN A 395 16.28 11.12 7.72
C ASN A 395 15.04 10.39 8.27
N LEU A 396 15.23 9.35 9.10
CA LEU A 396 14.13 8.64 9.75
C LEU A 396 13.41 9.53 10.78
N LEU A 397 14.13 10.29 11.58
CA LEU A 397 13.54 11.26 12.52
C LEU A 397 12.73 12.32 11.78
N ALA A 398 13.26 12.87 10.70
CA ALA A 398 12.54 13.82 9.86
C ALA A 398 11.28 13.19 9.25
N PHE A 399 11.35 11.93 8.79
CA PHE A 399 10.18 11.22 8.27
C PHE A 399 9.08 11.06 9.31
N VAL A 400 9.43 10.59 10.53
CA VAL A 400 8.45 10.40 11.61
C VAL A 400 7.84 11.74 12.04
N PHE A 401 8.64 12.80 12.15
CA PHE A 401 8.14 14.14 12.44
C PHE A 401 7.10 14.59 11.39
N PHE A 402 7.43 14.44 10.10
CA PHE A 402 6.53 14.83 9.02
C PHE A 402 5.28 13.96 8.95
N TYR A 403 5.41 12.66 9.24
CA TYR A 403 4.30 11.72 9.30
C TYR A 403 3.30 12.12 10.40
N LEU A 404 3.80 12.38 11.61
CA LEU A 404 2.96 12.85 12.72
C LEU A 404 2.39 14.26 12.47
N PHE A 405 3.15 15.15 11.85
CA PHE A 405 2.66 16.47 11.48
C PHE A 405 1.47 16.38 10.51
N LEU A 406 1.56 15.55 9.47
CA LEU A 406 0.45 15.34 8.52
C LEU A 406 -0.74 14.63 9.17
N PHE A 407 -0.50 13.69 10.06
CA PHE A 407 -1.57 13.06 10.83
C PHE A 407 -2.33 14.10 11.69
N VAL A 408 -1.62 14.93 12.43
CA VAL A 408 -2.23 15.95 13.30
C VAL A 408 -2.97 17.02 12.47
N THR A 409 -2.32 17.55 11.45
CA THR A 409 -2.94 18.58 10.58
C THR A 409 -4.13 18.02 9.81
N GLY A 410 -4.05 16.78 9.32
CA GLY A 410 -5.17 16.09 8.69
C GLY A 410 -6.33 15.88 9.65
N SER A 411 -6.05 15.44 10.88
CA SER A 411 -7.08 15.27 11.91
C SER A 411 -7.77 16.59 12.27
N ILE A 412 -7.00 17.69 12.44
CA ILE A 412 -7.57 19.04 12.69
C ILE A 412 -8.46 19.46 11.52
N ALA A 413 -8.02 19.26 10.27
CA ALA A 413 -8.81 19.61 9.11
C ALA A 413 -10.11 18.79 9.04
N LEU A 414 -10.08 17.50 9.38
CA LEU A 414 -11.26 16.64 9.41
C LEU A 414 -12.27 17.08 10.50
N THR A 415 -11.79 17.46 11.70
CA THR A 415 -12.68 18.00 12.74
C THR A 415 -13.29 19.34 12.33
N PHE A 416 -12.53 20.19 11.60
CA PHE A 416 -13.07 21.45 11.06
C PHE A 416 -14.24 21.21 10.10
N PHE A 417 -14.22 20.10 9.33
CA PHE A 417 -15.32 19.70 8.46
C PHE A 417 -16.38 18.84 9.14
N GLY A 418 -16.43 18.82 10.48
CA GLY A 418 -17.53 18.28 11.26
C GLY A 418 -17.42 16.80 11.67
N LEU A 419 -16.26 16.16 11.52
CA LEU A 419 -16.05 14.81 12.07
C LEU A 419 -15.87 14.89 13.58
N GLU A 420 -16.41 13.90 14.30
CA GLU A 420 -16.13 13.72 15.72
C GLU A 420 -14.63 13.45 15.95
N PHE A 421 -14.10 13.89 17.10
CA PHE A 421 -12.67 13.80 17.42
C PHE A 421 -12.10 12.38 17.21
N LYS A 422 -12.77 11.35 17.70
CA LYS A 422 -12.36 9.94 17.57
C LYS A 422 -12.38 9.48 16.11
N GLU A 423 -13.38 9.89 15.35
CA GLU A 423 -13.51 9.57 13.93
C GLU A 423 -12.44 10.26 13.11
N ALA A 424 -12.15 11.54 13.37
CA ALA A 424 -11.14 12.32 12.67
C ALA A 424 -9.74 11.75 12.86
N LEU A 425 -9.36 11.41 14.10
CA LEU A 425 -8.08 10.75 14.41
C LEU A 425 -7.97 9.41 13.69
N SER A 426 -9.02 8.60 13.78
CA SER A 426 -9.05 7.29 13.17
C SER A 426 -8.98 7.35 11.64
N ALA A 427 -9.78 8.23 11.02
CA ALA A 427 -9.77 8.42 9.56
C ALA A 427 -8.41 8.92 9.04
N ALA A 428 -7.79 9.88 9.74
CA ALA A 428 -6.47 10.37 9.36
C ALA A 428 -5.40 9.29 9.51
N ALA A 429 -5.40 8.54 10.63
CA ALA A 429 -4.43 7.47 10.88
C ALA A 429 -4.52 6.36 9.84
N THR A 430 -5.73 5.83 9.58
CA THR A 430 -5.90 4.75 8.61
C THR A 430 -5.60 5.19 7.19
N SER A 431 -5.88 6.45 6.82
CA SER A 431 -5.62 6.97 5.49
C SER A 431 -4.13 7.18 5.23
N ILE A 432 -3.39 7.82 6.17
CA ILE A 432 -1.95 8.00 6.02
C ILE A 432 -1.17 6.68 6.17
N GLY A 433 -1.73 5.73 6.95
CA GLY A 433 -1.21 4.37 7.11
C GLY A 433 -1.55 3.44 5.94
N ASN A 434 -2.50 3.80 5.08
CA ASN A 434 -3.05 2.96 4.01
C ASN A 434 -3.54 1.60 4.53
N VAL A 435 -4.36 1.60 5.60
CA VAL A 435 -4.81 0.37 6.30
C VAL A 435 -6.24 -0.01 5.91
N GLY A 436 -7.12 0.97 5.71
CA GLY A 436 -8.53 0.81 5.33
C GLY A 436 -9.50 1.03 6.49
N PRO A 437 -9.75 0.03 7.32
CA PRO A 437 -10.64 0.21 8.46
C PRO A 437 -10.01 1.13 9.51
N GLY A 438 -10.85 1.99 10.10
CA GLY A 438 -10.51 2.83 11.23
C GLY A 438 -11.03 2.24 12.54
N ILE A 439 -11.47 3.14 13.46
CA ILE A 439 -12.05 2.78 14.76
C ILE A 439 -13.43 3.44 14.90
N GLY A 440 -14.36 2.76 15.55
CA GLY A 440 -15.73 3.23 15.75
C GLY A 440 -16.56 3.14 14.47
N LYS A 441 -17.23 4.23 14.06
CA LYS A 441 -18.11 4.25 12.86
C LYS A 441 -17.36 3.99 11.54
N LEU A 442 -16.03 4.15 11.52
CA LEU A 442 -15.15 3.87 10.40
C LEU A 442 -14.39 2.55 10.56
N GLY A 443 -14.78 1.74 11.55
CA GLY A 443 -14.21 0.43 11.83
C GLY A 443 -14.50 -0.62 10.75
N PRO A 444 -14.16 -1.90 11.03
CA PRO A 444 -14.33 -3.00 10.07
C PRO A 444 -15.77 -3.17 9.55
N SER A 445 -16.78 -2.85 10.36
CA SER A 445 -18.20 -2.90 10.00
C SER A 445 -18.73 -1.60 9.40
N GLY A 446 -17.91 -0.55 9.33
CA GLY A 446 -18.28 0.79 8.88
C GLY A 446 -17.79 1.12 7.48
N ASN A 447 -18.14 2.32 6.99
CA ASN A 447 -17.64 2.85 5.73
C ASN A 447 -17.53 4.38 5.75
N PHE A 448 -16.95 4.94 4.68
CA PHE A 448 -16.67 6.37 4.54
C PHE A 448 -17.77 7.14 3.76
N TYR A 449 -18.90 6.50 3.44
CA TYR A 449 -19.95 7.10 2.61
C TYR A 449 -20.51 8.41 3.18
N LYS A 450 -20.82 8.40 4.47
CA LYS A 450 -21.49 9.52 5.15
C LYS A 450 -20.58 10.73 5.42
N LEU A 451 -19.29 10.62 5.12
CA LEU A 451 -18.37 11.75 5.35
C LEU A 451 -18.64 12.90 4.36
N PRO A 452 -18.44 14.16 4.78
CA PRO A 452 -18.47 15.30 3.90
C PRO A 452 -17.49 15.17 2.73
N ASN A 453 -17.83 15.70 1.55
CA ASN A 453 -16.97 15.62 0.38
C ASN A 453 -15.59 16.26 0.63
N ALA A 454 -15.51 17.38 1.35
CA ALA A 454 -14.24 18.00 1.73
C ALA A 454 -13.35 17.06 2.57
N ALA A 455 -13.95 16.32 3.51
CA ALA A 455 -13.22 15.33 4.31
C ALA A 455 -12.67 14.19 3.42
N LYS A 456 -13.46 13.70 2.46
CA LYS A 456 -13.01 12.67 1.50
C LYS A 456 -11.80 13.13 0.69
N TRP A 457 -11.77 14.39 0.23
CA TRP A 457 -10.62 14.94 -0.48
C TRP A 457 -9.38 15.04 0.40
N ILE A 458 -9.51 15.43 1.68
CA ILE A 458 -8.38 15.43 2.63
C ILE A 458 -7.83 14.01 2.80
N LEU A 459 -8.71 13.03 3.04
CA LEU A 459 -8.32 11.63 3.18
C LEU A 459 -7.63 11.10 1.91
N THR A 460 -8.12 11.46 0.73
CA THR A 460 -7.51 11.13 -0.56
C THR A 460 -6.06 11.60 -0.65
N VAL A 461 -5.79 12.84 -0.22
CA VAL A 461 -4.42 13.38 -0.17
C VAL A 461 -3.56 12.62 0.83
N LEU A 462 -4.08 12.31 2.02
CA LEU A 462 -3.36 11.53 3.04
C LEU A 462 -3.03 10.12 2.54
N MET A 463 -3.98 9.42 1.88
CA MET A 463 -3.74 8.11 1.26
C MET A 463 -2.60 8.15 0.24
N LEU A 464 -2.62 9.16 -0.63
CA LEU A 464 -1.58 9.33 -1.65
C LEU A 464 -0.21 9.63 -1.03
N MET A 465 -0.17 10.53 -0.05
CA MET A 465 1.07 10.88 0.65
C MET A 465 1.65 9.71 1.43
N GLY A 466 0.80 8.95 2.12
CA GLY A 466 1.21 7.73 2.84
C GLY A 466 1.83 6.70 1.89
N ARG A 467 1.18 6.44 0.76
CA ARG A 467 1.60 5.42 -0.20
C ARG A 467 2.90 5.76 -0.92
N LEU A 468 3.10 7.01 -1.30
CA LEU A 468 4.22 7.44 -2.14
C LEU A 468 5.44 7.95 -1.33
N GLU A 469 5.52 7.56 -0.07
CA GLU A 469 6.61 8.00 0.82
C GLU A 469 6.65 9.53 0.96
N LEU A 470 5.92 10.09 1.87
CA LEU A 470 5.63 11.50 2.19
C LEU A 470 6.45 12.56 1.43
N PHE A 471 7.79 12.44 1.47
CA PHE A 471 8.71 13.40 0.86
C PHE A 471 8.61 13.42 -0.67
N THR A 472 8.23 12.30 -1.30
CA THR A 472 8.10 12.21 -2.76
C THR A 472 7.01 13.15 -3.28
N ILE A 473 5.92 13.29 -2.54
CA ILE A 473 4.82 14.20 -2.90
C ILE A 473 5.06 15.60 -2.32
N ALA A 474 5.48 15.68 -1.04
CA ALA A 474 5.67 16.97 -0.36
C ALA A 474 6.66 17.89 -1.08
N ILE A 475 7.74 17.34 -1.66
CA ILE A 475 8.76 18.10 -2.37
C ILE A 475 8.18 18.88 -3.57
N LEU A 476 7.14 18.35 -4.23
CA LEU A 476 6.50 19.00 -5.37
C LEU A 476 5.84 20.33 -5.00
N PHE A 477 5.45 20.49 -3.74
CA PHE A 477 4.84 21.73 -3.21
C PHE A 477 5.85 22.70 -2.65
N THR A 478 7.16 22.38 -2.68
CA THR A 478 8.21 23.25 -2.16
C THR A 478 8.77 24.18 -3.27
N PRO A 479 9.11 25.44 -2.95
CA PRO A 479 9.76 26.34 -3.90
C PRO A 479 11.10 25.80 -4.41
N TYR A 480 11.81 25.00 -3.62
CA TYR A 480 13.11 24.39 -3.98
C TYR A 480 13.02 23.45 -5.17
N PHE A 481 11.86 22.81 -5.39
CA PHE A 481 11.65 21.93 -6.52
C PHE A 481 11.63 22.70 -7.86
N TRP A 482 11.05 23.89 -7.86
CA TRP A 482 10.80 24.69 -9.07
C TRP A 482 11.91 25.71 -9.36
N LYS A 483 12.73 26.07 -8.37
CA LYS A 483 13.83 27.02 -8.55
C LYS A 483 15.07 26.35 -9.16
N ARG A 484 15.81 27.12 -9.97
CA ARG A 484 17.12 26.77 -10.48
C ARG A 484 18.14 27.14 -9.39
N ASN A 485 18.91 26.19 -8.89
CA ASN A 485 20.09 26.49 -8.06
C ASN A 485 21.22 26.96 -8.95
#